data_57dd3dc7628830f963326f0ff1cf5ace
#
_entry.id   57dd3dc7628830f963326f0ff1cf5ace
#
_cell.length_a   1.000
_cell.length_b   1.000
_cell.length_c   1.000
_cell.angle_alpha   90.00
_cell.angle_beta   90.00
_cell.angle_gamma   90.00
#
_symmetry.space_group_name_H-M   'P 1'
#
loop_
_entity.id
_entity.type
_entity.pdbx_description
1 polymer ?
#
loop_
_entity_poly.entity_id
_entity_poly.type
_entity_poly.pdbx_seq_one_letter_code
_entity_poly.pdbx_strand_id
1 'polypeptide(L)'
;MRLWGIAAALLLGLPLSAQAQSVEQVFQNFGLIGVWANACNEPANLEIGNSRAIYALSSSDGVMLTYDYGTKYRPAIYTIVSAQQIGRDRVSYVEERVHNKARVNVTVHKAKDRITVISSVAQDGKVFVENGRIVSNGQPAPPQTRCP
;
A
#
# COMPACT_ATOMS: atom_id res chain seq x y z
N MET A 1 -35.52 -19.36 59.00
CA MET A 1 -35.62 -18.93 57.58
C MET A 1 -34.49 -17.97 57.27
N ARG A 2 -33.46 -18.41 56.53
CA ARG A 2 -32.30 -17.56 56.08
C ARG A 2 -32.45 -17.29 54.61
N LEU A 3 -32.71 -16.03 54.25
CA LEU A 3 -32.76 -15.54 52.86
C LEU A 3 -31.34 -15.24 52.39
N TRP A 4 -30.86 -15.96 51.40
CA TRP A 4 -29.61 -15.67 50.72
C TRP A 4 -29.91 -14.77 49.53
N GLY A 5 -29.42 -13.52 49.58
CA GLY A 5 -29.46 -12.58 48.48
C GLY A 5 -28.35 -12.91 47.48
N ILE A 6 -28.71 -13.22 46.27
CA ILE A 6 -27.79 -13.36 45.11
C ILE A 6 -27.55 -11.98 44.54
N ALA A 7 -26.35 -11.45 44.70
CA ALA A 7 -25.93 -10.22 44.02
C ALA A 7 -25.44 -10.58 42.63
N ALA A 8 -26.22 -10.24 41.59
CA ALA A 8 -25.81 -10.38 40.18
C ALA A 8 -24.91 -9.19 39.80
N ALA A 9 -23.63 -9.43 39.65
CA ALA A 9 -22.68 -8.45 39.10
C ALA A 9 -22.86 -8.35 37.58
N LEU A 10 -23.46 -7.27 37.09
CA LEU A 10 -23.52 -6.91 35.69
C LEU A 10 -22.13 -6.38 35.24
N LEU A 11 -21.35 -7.24 34.56
CA LEU A 11 -20.16 -6.85 33.84
C LEU A 11 -20.58 -6.09 32.56
N LEU A 12 -20.60 -4.78 32.62
CA LEU A 12 -20.72 -3.91 31.45
C LEU A 12 -19.43 -4.03 30.62
N GLY A 13 -19.45 -4.89 29.61
CA GLY A 13 -18.42 -4.96 28.59
C GLY A 13 -18.44 -3.69 27.75
N LEU A 14 -17.47 -2.80 27.98
CA LEU A 14 -17.23 -1.64 27.13
C LEU A 14 -16.81 -2.14 25.72
N PRO A 15 -17.47 -1.70 24.63
CA PRO A 15 -17.00 -2.01 23.30
C PRO A 15 -15.64 -1.34 23.10
N LEU A 16 -14.58 -2.14 22.89
CA LEU A 16 -13.31 -1.64 22.37
C LEU A 16 -13.59 -1.12 20.96
N SER A 17 -13.69 0.19 20.82
CA SER A 17 -13.73 0.85 19.52
C SER A 17 -12.41 0.56 18.82
N ALA A 18 -12.42 -0.36 17.85
CA ALA A 18 -11.29 -0.57 16.96
C ALA A 18 -11.10 0.74 16.17
N GLN A 19 -10.14 1.54 16.57
CA GLN A 19 -9.82 2.80 15.90
C GLN A 19 -9.22 2.44 14.53
N ALA A 20 -9.86 2.89 13.44
CA ALA A 20 -9.36 2.67 12.10
C ALA A 20 -7.98 3.33 11.96
N GLN A 21 -6.98 2.57 11.52
CA GLN A 21 -5.63 3.10 11.28
C GLN A 21 -5.65 4.13 10.16
N SER A 22 -4.89 5.22 10.33
CA SER A 22 -4.68 6.17 9.24
C SER A 22 -3.82 5.55 8.12
N VAL A 23 -3.90 6.12 6.91
CA VAL A 23 -3.04 5.70 5.77
C VAL A 23 -1.57 5.72 6.17
N GLU A 24 -1.14 6.77 6.83
CA GLU A 24 0.23 6.92 7.33
C GLU A 24 0.62 5.77 8.28
N GLN A 25 -0.21 5.49 9.28
CA GLN A 25 0.05 4.42 10.24
C GLN A 25 0.14 3.05 9.56
N VAL A 26 -0.73 2.76 8.58
CA VAL A 26 -0.66 1.51 7.82
C VAL A 26 0.66 1.40 7.07
N PHE A 27 1.08 2.46 6.37
CA PHE A 27 2.32 2.46 5.58
C PHE A 27 3.58 2.39 6.45
N GLN A 28 3.61 3.12 7.58
CA GLN A 28 4.71 3.07 8.53
C GLN A 28 4.83 1.70 9.20
N ASN A 29 3.74 1.17 9.74
CA ASN A 29 3.72 -0.10 10.45
C ASN A 29 4.07 -1.27 9.53
N PHE A 30 3.61 -1.23 8.28
CA PHE A 30 3.96 -2.23 7.28
C PHE A 30 5.38 -2.04 6.71
N GLY A 31 5.99 -0.86 6.92
CA GLY A 31 7.33 -0.52 6.46
C GLY A 31 7.40 -0.32 4.95
N LEU A 32 6.40 0.34 4.36
CA LEU A 32 6.41 0.73 2.94
C LEU A 32 7.09 2.08 2.70
N ILE A 33 7.12 2.97 3.68
CA ILE A 33 7.76 4.29 3.53
C ILE A 33 9.22 4.13 3.13
N GLY A 34 9.60 4.77 2.02
CA GLY A 34 10.95 4.70 1.46
C GLY A 34 10.97 4.56 -0.05
N VAL A 35 12.13 4.24 -0.59
CA VAL A 35 12.39 4.06 -2.03
C VAL A 35 12.46 2.57 -2.35
N TRP A 36 11.75 2.16 -3.39
CA TRP A 36 11.71 0.79 -3.87
C TRP A 36 12.03 0.76 -5.35
N ALA A 37 12.95 -0.10 -5.76
CA ALA A 37 13.38 -0.24 -7.15
C ALA A 37 13.75 -1.68 -7.49
N ASN A 38 13.80 -1.99 -8.78
CA ASN A 38 14.33 -3.27 -9.26
C ASN A 38 15.85 -3.35 -9.05
N ALA A 39 16.55 -2.22 -9.26
CA ALA A 39 17.98 -2.07 -9.05
C ALA A 39 18.27 -0.72 -8.34
N CYS A 40 18.65 -0.77 -7.06
CA CYS A 40 18.87 0.44 -6.26
C CYS A 40 20.14 1.20 -6.63
N ASN A 41 21.16 0.51 -7.12
CA ASN A 41 22.46 1.05 -7.51
C ASN A 41 22.46 1.67 -8.92
N GLU A 42 21.36 1.52 -9.66
CA GLU A 42 21.19 2.09 -11.00
C GLU A 42 20.21 3.26 -10.97
N PRO A 43 20.38 4.26 -11.85
CA PRO A 43 19.39 5.33 -11.98
C PRO A 43 18.06 4.77 -12.49
N ALA A 44 16.97 5.47 -12.15
CA ALA A 44 15.68 5.14 -12.73
C ALA A 44 15.75 5.30 -14.26
N ASN A 45 15.27 4.28 -14.97
CA ASN A 45 15.23 4.26 -16.42
C ASN A 45 14.17 3.25 -16.89
N LEU A 46 13.05 3.76 -17.40
CA LEU A 46 11.94 2.93 -17.87
C LEU A 46 12.30 2.03 -19.04
N GLU A 47 13.24 2.46 -19.90
CA GLU A 47 13.64 1.71 -21.10
C GLU A 47 14.29 0.36 -20.77
N ILE A 48 14.97 0.28 -19.62
CA ILE A 48 15.57 -0.96 -19.11
C ILE A 48 14.74 -1.60 -18.00
N GLY A 49 13.50 -1.12 -17.77
CA GLY A 49 12.59 -1.66 -16.77
C GLY A 49 12.94 -1.30 -15.31
N ASN A 50 13.84 -0.35 -15.07
CA ASN A 50 14.19 0.10 -13.73
C ASN A 50 13.43 1.38 -13.36
N SER A 51 12.22 1.25 -12.81
CA SER A 51 11.48 2.35 -12.21
C SER A 51 11.65 2.35 -10.69
N ARG A 52 11.45 3.51 -10.07
CA ARG A 52 11.43 3.65 -8.61
C ARG A 52 10.04 4.02 -8.13
N ALA A 53 9.56 3.35 -7.11
CA ALA A 53 8.39 3.74 -6.35
C ALA A 53 8.86 4.39 -5.05
N ILE A 54 8.50 5.66 -4.84
CA ILE A 54 8.91 6.47 -3.68
C ILE A 54 7.68 6.76 -2.86
N TYR A 55 7.54 6.10 -1.71
CA TYR A 55 6.48 6.37 -0.73
C TYR A 55 7.01 7.32 0.33
N ALA A 56 6.47 8.52 0.39
CA ALA A 56 6.87 9.56 1.32
C ALA A 56 5.69 10.08 2.14
N LEU A 57 5.95 10.44 3.40
CA LEU A 57 4.96 11.14 4.21
C LEU A 57 4.74 12.55 3.65
N SER A 58 3.48 12.96 3.60
CA SER A 58 3.13 14.33 3.26
C SER A 58 2.84 15.14 4.52
N SER A 59 2.94 16.47 4.44
CA SER A 59 2.68 17.38 5.56
C SER A 59 1.22 17.40 6.06
N SER A 60 0.32 16.71 5.37
CA SER A 60 -1.13 16.63 5.66
C SER A 60 -1.57 15.25 6.17
N ASP A 61 -0.73 14.57 6.95
CA ASP A 61 -0.99 13.25 7.55
C ASP A 61 -1.34 12.15 6.53
N GLY A 62 -0.75 12.22 5.35
CA GLY A 62 -0.98 11.31 4.26
C GLY A 62 0.31 10.72 3.69
N VAL A 63 0.16 9.88 2.68
CA VAL A 63 1.27 9.28 1.93
C VAL A 63 1.18 9.71 0.48
N MET A 64 2.29 10.23 -0.05
CA MET A 64 2.49 10.46 -1.47
C MET A 64 3.31 9.33 -2.08
N LEU A 65 2.90 8.90 -3.25
CA LEU A 65 3.64 7.94 -4.07
C LEU A 65 4.11 8.63 -5.35
N THR A 66 5.41 8.57 -5.59
CA THR A 66 6.01 9.04 -6.84
C THR A 66 6.60 7.85 -7.58
N TYR A 67 6.16 7.62 -8.81
CA TYR A 67 6.87 6.73 -9.73
C TYR A 67 7.86 7.55 -10.54
N ASP A 68 9.14 7.29 -10.32
CA ASP A 68 10.25 7.86 -11.09
C ASP A 68 10.64 6.89 -12.22
N TYR A 69 10.53 7.37 -13.43
CA TYR A 69 10.83 6.61 -14.67
C TYR A 69 12.14 7.03 -15.32
N GLY A 70 12.91 7.92 -14.66
CA GLY A 70 14.16 8.49 -15.19
C GLY A 70 13.98 9.80 -15.96
N THR A 71 15.09 10.34 -16.40
CA THR A 71 15.17 11.73 -16.92
C THR A 71 14.38 11.97 -18.22
N LYS A 72 14.06 10.93 -18.98
CA LYS A 72 13.31 11.03 -20.24
C LYS A 72 11.79 11.14 -20.03
N TYR A 73 11.30 10.80 -18.86
CA TYR A 73 9.87 10.73 -18.55
C TYR A 73 9.51 11.60 -17.36
N ARG A 74 8.34 12.18 -17.39
CA ARG A 74 7.81 12.88 -16.21
C ARG A 74 7.43 11.87 -15.15
N PRO A 75 7.76 12.12 -13.88
CA PRO A 75 7.30 11.25 -12.79
C PRO A 75 5.77 11.26 -12.71
N ALA A 76 5.19 10.13 -12.34
CA ALA A 76 3.78 10.05 -12.02
C ALA A 76 3.61 10.18 -10.51
N ILE A 77 2.76 11.13 -10.08
CA ILE A 77 2.55 11.47 -8.66
C ILE A 77 1.13 11.09 -8.27
N TYR A 78 1.01 10.39 -7.15
CA TYR A 78 -0.25 9.92 -6.57
C TYR A 78 -0.33 10.29 -5.10
N THR A 79 -1.56 10.47 -4.62
CA THR A 79 -1.88 10.50 -3.19
C THR A 79 -2.51 9.16 -2.82
N ILE A 80 -2.11 8.58 -1.70
CA ILE A 80 -2.77 7.39 -1.17
C ILE A 80 -3.99 7.84 -0.39
N VAL A 81 -5.18 7.52 -0.90
CA VAL A 81 -6.46 7.99 -0.32
C VAL A 81 -7.07 7.03 0.68
N SER A 82 -6.69 5.76 0.63
CA SER A 82 -7.06 4.75 1.63
C SER A 82 -6.03 3.64 1.66
N ALA A 83 -5.87 2.98 2.81
CA ALA A 83 -4.99 1.83 2.96
C ALA A 83 -5.51 0.88 4.03
N GLN A 84 -5.30 -0.40 3.82
CA GLN A 84 -5.63 -1.46 4.77
C GLN A 84 -4.59 -2.56 4.72
N GLN A 85 -4.09 -2.95 5.88
CA GLN A 85 -3.25 -4.15 5.99
C GLN A 85 -4.12 -5.40 5.92
N ILE A 86 -3.74 -6.36 5.06
CA ILE A 86 -4.43 -7.64 4.87
C ILE A 86 -3.51 -8.76 5.34
N GLY A 87 -3.71 -9.20 6.58
CA GLY A 87 -2.81 -10.18 7.19
C GLY A 87 -1.44 -9.59 7.54
N ARG A 88 -0.39 -10.44 7.53
CA ARG A 88 0.96 -10.05 7.97
C ARG A 88 1.84 -9.49 6.84
N ASP A 89 1.55 -9.88 5.61
CA ASP A 89 2.43 -9.74 4.46
C ASP A 89 1.83 -8.97 3.28
N ARG A 90 0.62 -8.43 3.43
CA ARG A 90 -0.07 -7.69 2.36
C ARG A 90 -0.66 -6.38 2.84
N VAL A 91 -0.63 -5.40 1.97
CA VAL A 91 -1.36 -4.14 2.11
C VAL A 91 -2.12 -3.87 0.82
N SER A 92 -3.39 -3.52 0.94
CA SER A 92 -4.18 -2.97 -0.14
C SER A 92 -4.36 -1.48 0.08
N TYR A 93 -4.22 -0.70 -0.98
CA TYR A 93 -4.41 0.74 -0.93
C TYR A 93 -4.99 1.27 -2.24
N VAL A 94 -5.61 2.44 -2.16
CA VAL A 94 -6.08 3.17 -3.33
C VAL A 94 -5.15 4.35 -3.56
N GLU A 95 -4.49 4.37 -4.72
CA GLU A 95 -3.73 5.52 -5.20
C GLU A 95 -4.59 6.38 -6.12
N GLU A 96 -4.59 7.69 -5.90
CA GLU A 96 -5.26 8.68 -6.71
C GLU A 96 -4.23 9.56 -7.41
N ARG A 97 -4.24 9.57 -8.73
CA ARG A 97 -3.32 10.39 -9.52
C ARG A 97 -3.61 11.87 -9.32
N VAL A 98 -2.60 12.65 -8.93
CA VAL A 98 -2.76 14.06 -8.62
C VAL A 98 -3.31 14.86 -9.80
N HIS A 99 -2.85 14.56 -11.01
CA HIS A 99 -3.17 15.31 -12.22
C HIS A 99 -4.63 15.17 -12.69
N ASN A 100 -5.17 13.95 -12.73
CA ASN A 100 -6.50 13.69 -13.35
C ASN A 100 -7.48 12.94 -12.42
N LYS A 101 -7.12 12.75 -11.16
CA LYS A 101 -7.93 12.07 -10.14
C LYS A 101 -8.28 10.61 -10.45
N ALA A 102 -7.61 10.01 -11.43
CA ALA A 102 -7.78 8.59 -11.73
C ALA A 102 -7.31 7.75 -10.54
N ARG A 103 -8.11 6.76 -10.15
CA ARG A 103 -7.86 5.88 -9.01
C ARG A 103 -7.52 4.48 -9.46
N VAL A 104 -6.59 3.89 -8.74
CA VAL A 104 -6.18 2.49 -8.92
C VAL A 104 -6.14 1.82 -7.55
N ASN A 105 -6.78 0.68 -7.44
CA ASN A 105 -6.69 -0.18 -6.26
C ASN A 105 -5.49 -1.11 -6.42
N VAL A 106 -4.53 -1.04 -5.52
CA VAL A 106 -3.29 -1.80 -5.58
C VAL A 106 -3.15 -2.66 -4.34
N THR A 107 -2.78 -3.91 -4.52
CA THR A 107 -2.38 -4.79 -3.43
C THR A 107 -0.94 -5.21 -3.62
N VAL A 108 -0.11 -4.97 -2.61
CA VAL A 108 1.29 -5.40 -2.58
C VAL A 108 1.47 -6.52 -1.57
N HIS A 109 2.32 -7.47 -1.92
CA HIS A 109 2.87 -8.49 -1.02
C HIS A 109 4.29 -8.10 -0.66
N LYS A 110 4.64 -8.20 0.63
CA LYS A 110 5.98 -7.90 1.16
C LYS A 110 6.62 -9.17 1.74
N ALA A 111 7.81 -9.48 1.26
CA ALA A 111 8.64 -10.55 1.78
C ALA A 111 10.03 -9.99 2.12
N LYS A 112 10.31 -9.82 3.40
CA LYS A 112 11.54 -9.18 3.92
C LYS A 112 11.70 -7.75 3.39
N ASP A 113 12.73 -7.51 2.58
CA ASP A 113 13.10 -6.25 1.94
C ASP A 113 12.56 -6.08 0.51
N ARG A 114 11.64 -6.96 0.09
CA ARG A 114 11.04 -6.96 -1.24
C ARG A 114 9.54 -6.73 -1.19
N ILE A 115 9.04 -5.99 -2.15
CA ILE A 115 7.61 -5.86 -2.43
C ILE A 115 7.31 -6.32 -3.86
N THR A 116 6.12 -6.89 -4.05
CA THR A 116 5.61 -7.28 -5.37
C THR A 116 4.16 -6.87 -5.47
N VAL A 117 3.77 -6.22 -6.56
CA VAL A 117 2.36 -5.93 -6.84
C VAL A 117 1.68 -7.25 -7.23
N ILE A 118 0.69 -7.65 -6.46
CA ILE A 118 -0.08 -8.88 -6.73
C ILE A 118 -1.44 -8.61 -7.36
N SER A 119 -1.97 -7.38 -7.20
CA SER A 119 -3.18 -6.92 -7.86
C SER A 119 -3.09 -5.42 -8.13
N SER A 120 -3.57 -4.99 -9.29
CA SER A 120 -3.71 -3.58 -9.65
C SER A 120 -4.89 -3.42 -10.59
N VAL A 121 -5.94 -2.70 -10.11
CA VAL A 121 -7.23 -2.56 -10.80
C VAL A 121 -7.64 -1.09 -10.79
N ALA A 122 -7.86 -0.52 -11.96
CA ALA A 122 -8.38 0.83 -12.08
C ALA A 122 -9.86 0.92 -11.66
N GLN A 123 -10.31 2.11 -11.31
CA GLN A 123 -11.68 2.36 -10.88
C GLN A 123 -12.75 2.00 -11.94
N ASP A 124 -12.39 2.07 -13.22
CA ASP A 124 -13.25 1.66 -14.35
C ASP A 124 -13.27 0.14 -14.58
N GLY A 125 -12.59 -0.63 -13.73
CA GLY A 125 -12.51 -2.09 -13.80
C GLY A 125 -11.37 -2.63 -14.67
N LYS A 126 -10.53 -1.78 -15.28
CA LYS A 126 -9.38 -2.23 -16.05
C LYS A 126 -8.34 -2.85 -15.12
N VAL A 127 -7.99 -4.11 -15.39
CA VAL A 127 -7.01 -4.87 -14.63
C VAL A 127 -5.63 -4.73 -15.28
N PHE A 128 -4.63 -4.28 -14.50
CA PHE A 128 -3.24 -4.17 -14.95
C PHE A 128 -2.38 -5.33 -14.44
N VAL A 129 -2.61 -5.74 -13.18
CA VAL A 129 -1.92 -6.87 -12.55
C VAL A 129 -2.95 -7.77 -11.88
N GLU A 130 -2.88 -9.07 -12.14
CA GLU A 130 -3.71 -10.09 -11.52
C GLU A 130 -2.84 -11.27 -11.08
N ASN A 131 -3.01 -11.72 -9.83
CA ASN A 131 -2.24 -12.82 -9.25
C ASN A 131 -0.71 -12.67 -9.42
N GLY A 132 -0.21 -11.43 -9.31
CA GLY A 132 1.20 -11.11 -9.47
C GLY A 132 1.71 -11.17 -10.92
N ARG A 133 0.82 -11.14 -11.91
CA ARG A 133 1.17 -11.11 -13.33
C ARG A 133 0.61 -9.88 -14.02
N ILE A 134 1.42 -9.28 -14.89
CA ILE A 134 1.02 -8.16 -15.75
C ILE A 134 0.06 -8.69 -16.82
N VAL A 135 -1.16 -8.19 -16.84
CA VAL A 135 -2.23 -8.71 -17.73
C VAL A 135 -1.88 -8.52 -19.22
N SER A 136 -1.22 -7.41 -19.58
CA SER A 136 -0.93 -7.09 -20.99
C SER A 136 0.08 -8.03 -21.67
N ASN A 137 0.96 -8.69 -20.90
CA ASN A 137 2.02 -9.54 -21.46
C ASN A 137 2.17 -10.88 -20.74
N GLY A 138 1.41 -11.14 -19.67
CA GLY A 138 1.46 -12.38 -18.87
C GLY A 138 2.73 -12.57 -18.05
N GLN A 139 3.65 -11.61 -18.06
CA GLN A 139 4.90 -11.71 -17.30
C GLN A 139 4.66 -11.50 -15.79
N PRO A 140 5.47 -12.10 -14.92
CA PRO A 140 5.42 -11.79 -13.49
C PRO A 140 5.65 -10.30 -13.26
N ALA A 141 4.88 -9.70 -12.35
CA ALA A 141 5.14 -8.35 -11.87
C ALA A 141 6.53 -8.32 -11.21
N PRO A 142 7.43 -7.42 -11.63
CA PRO A 142 8.79 -7.42 -11.13
C PRO A 142 8.82 -7.06 -9.64
N PRO A 143 9.54 -7.83 -8.80
CA PRO A 143 9.74 -7.47 -7.41
C PRO A 143 10.64 -6.24 -7.33
N GLN A 144 10.33 -5.37 -6.38
CA GLN A 144 11.15 -4.22 -6.04
C GLN A 144 11.83 -4.43 -4.69
N THR A 145 13.09 -4.06 -4.57
CA THR A 145 13.86 -4.10 -3.34
C THR A 145 13.87 -2.72 -2.69
N ARG A 146 13.89 -2.68 -1.36
CA ARG A 146 14.03 -1.42 -0.63
C ARG A 146 15.43 -0.87 -0.83
N CYS A 147 15.51 0.37 -1.31
CA CYS A 147 16.79 1.07 -1.45
C CYS A 147 17.21 1.74 -0.13
N PRO A 148 18.53 1.85 0.14
CA PRO A 148 19.07 2.52 1.31
C PRO A 148 18.66 3.99 1.40
#